data_b63f7c2074eb8e7227add2b5956adf7b
#
_entry.id   b63f7c2074eb8e7227add2b5956adf7b
#
_cell.length_a   1.000
_cell.length_b   1.000
_cell.length_c   1.000
_cell.angle_alpha   90.00
_cell.angle_beta   90.00
_cell.angle_gamma   90.00
#
_symmetry.space_group_name_H-M   'P 1'
#
loop_
_entity.id
_entity.type
_entity.pdbx_description
1 polymer ?
#
loop_
_entity_poly.entity_id
_entity_poly.type
_entity_poly.pdbx_seq_one_letter_code
_entity_poly.pdbx_strand_id
1 'polypeptide(L)'
;MRDGLNLLDGDWYAQYPHAIWTELRREAPVYYDPLGQVWGISRYEDVLAIEKNPEDFSSRTAPRPHGQALPMMISMDDPAHQQRRSLVNRGFTPKRVGDQEPKLVEFCRTIINDVCQRGECDFVWDVAARLPLMVIADMLA
;
A
#
# COMPACT_ATOMS: atom_id res chain seq x y z
N MET A 1 2.05 19.96 22.26
CA MET A 1 2.49 19.49 20.93
C MET A 1 4.00 19.23 21.02
N ARG A 2 4.48 18.05 20.64
CA ARG A 2 5.91 17.73 20.72
C ARG A 2 6.65 18.52 19.64
N ASP A 3 7.45 19.51 20.02
CA ASP A 3 8.36 20.18 19.10
C ASP A 3 9.32 19.14 18.52
N GLY A 4 9.35 19.00 17.20
CA GLY A 4 10.32 18.15 16.49
C GLY A 4 9.86 16.74 16.09
N LEU A 5 8.56 16.50 15.94
CA LEU A 5 8.10 15.25 15.31
C LEU A 5 8.53 15.22 13.83
N ASN A 6 9.37 14.25 13.48
CA ASN A 6 9.80 14.01 12.11
C ASN A 6 8.98 12.89 11.47
N LEU A 7 8.11 13.23 10.53
CA LEU A 7 7.24 12.26 9.84
C LEU A 7 8.01 11.35 8.86
N LEU A 8 9.26 11.65 8.56
CA LEU A 8 10.11 10.85 7.68
C LEU A 8 11.07 9.93 8.43
N ASP A 9 11.05 9.95 9.77
CA ASP A 9 11.89 9.11 10.61
C ASP A 9 11.31 7.68 10.69
N GLY A 10 11.99 6.73 10.04
CA GLY A 10 11.59 5.32 10.04
C GLY A 10 11.63 4.67 11.42
N ASP A 11 12.55 5.07 12.28
CA ASP A 11 12.70 4.52 13.63
C ASP A 11 11.51 4.90 14.52
N TRP A 12 10.96 6.09 14.29
CA TRP A 12 9.74 6.51 14.96
C TRP A 12 8.53 5.61 14.63
N TYR A 13 8.38 5.19 13.38
CA TYR A 13 7.29 4.26 12.98
C TYR A 13 7.47 2.87 13.59
N ALA A 14 8.71 2.41 13.81
CA ALA A 14 9.00 1.12 14.42
C ALA A 14 8.62 1.05 15.91
N GLN A 15 8.44 2.19 16.58
CA GLN A 15 8.13 2.29 18.01
C GLN A 15 6.62 2.33 18.33
N TYR A 16 5.75 1.82 17.47
CA TYR A 16 4.30 1.83 17.66
C TYR A 16 3.71 3.25 17.91
N PRO A 17 3.66 4.09 16.91
CA PRO A 17 3.32 5.52 17.05
C PRO A 17 1.82 5.80 17.28
N HIS A 18 1.00 4.82 17.65
CA HIS A 18 -0.45 4.94 17.75
C HIS A 18 -0.93 6.04 18.71
N ALA A 19 -0.23 6.24 19.83
CA ALA A 19 -0.58 7.30 20.78
C ALA A 19 -0.38 8.69 20.14
N ILE A 20 0.70 8.86 19.38
CA ILE A 20 1.00 10.11 18.67
C ILE A 20 0.01 10.35 17.54
N TRP A 21 -0.35 9.31 16.78
CA TRP A 21 -1.42 9.41 15.77
C TRP A 21 -2.76 9.82 16.37
N THR A 22 -3.07 9.33 17.57
CA THR A 22 -4.30 9.72 18.28
C THR A 22 -4.27 11.18 18.69
N GLU A 23 -3.13 11.66 19.20
CA GLU A 23 -2.92 13.06 19.53
C GLU A 23 -3.02 13.95 18.29
N LEU A 24 -2.34 13.58 17.19
CA LEU A 24 -2.41 14.33 15.93
C LEU A 24 -3.84 14.44 15.40
N ARG A 25 -4.61 13.36 15.39
CA ARG A 25 -6.02 13.40 14.95
C ARG A 25 -6.86 14.37 15.75
N ARG A 26 -6.56 14.52 17.05
CA ARG A 26 -7.32 15.37 17.95
C ARG A 26 -6.88 16.83 17.90
N GLU A 27 -5.57 17.09 17.95
CA GLU A 27 -5.01 18.42 18.22
C GLU A 27 -4.47 19.09 16.94
N ALA A 28 -3.92 18.31 16.00
CA ALA A 28 -3.29 18.81 14.78
C ALA A 28 -3.52 17.84 13.61
N PRO A 29 -4.77 17.67 13.13
CA PRO A 29 -5.09 16.68 12.11
C PRO A 29 -4.40 16.95 10.76
N VAL A 30 -4.03 18.18 10.50
CA VAL A 30 -3.14 18.63 9.43
C VAL A 30 -1.89 19.18 10.09
N TYR A 31 -0.82 18.40 10.12
CA TYR A 31 0.43 18.73 10.78
C TYR A 31 1.52 19.02 9.77
N TYR A 32 2.16 20.18 9.89
CA TYR A 32 3.37 20.49 9.13
C TYR A 32 4.60 20.02 9.89
N ASP A 33 5.37 19.13 9.28
CA ASP A 33 6.68 18.70 9.77
C ASP A 33 7.77 19.64 9.22
N PRO A 34 8.38 20.49 10.05
CA PRO A 34 9.41 21.40 9.58
C PRO A 34 10.75 20.72 9.27
N LEU A 35 11.01 19.53 9.84
CA LEU A 35 12.23 18.76 9.60
C LEU A 35 12.15 18.03 8.26
N GLY A 36 11.04 17.33 8.03
CA GLY A 36 10.78 16.62 6.80
C GLY A 36 10.25 17.50 5.67
N GLN A 37 9.84 18.75 5.95
CA GLN A 37 9.21 19.66 5.00
C GLN A 37 8.00 19.04 4.29
N VAL A 38 7.19 18.32 5.06
CA VAL A 38 5.98 17.62 4.57
C VAL A 38 4.77 17.94 5.44
N TRP A 39 3.59 17.77 4.85
CA TRP A 39 2.32 17.82 5.57
C TRP A 39 1.84 16.40 5.88
N GLY A 40 1.55 16.14 7.15
CA GLY A 40 0.92 14.90 7.60
C GLY A 40 -0.58 15.09 7.80
N ILE A 41 -1.38 14.24 7.15
CA ILE A 41 -2.84 14.25 7.27
C ILE A 41 -3.24 13.00 8.06
N SER A 42 -3.99 13.18 9.15
CA SER A 42 -4.24 12.09 10.10
C SER A 42 -5.71 11.70 10.27
N ARG A 43 -6.68 12.53 9.89
CA ARG A 43 -8.10 12.18 9.92
C ARG A 43 -8.53 11.51 8.64
N TYR A 44 -9.38 10.49 8.76
CA TYR A 44 -9.88 9.73 7.62
C TYR A 44 -10.61 10.61 6.59
N GLU A 45 -11.50 11.48 7.05
CA GLU A 45 -12.26 12.38 6.18
C GLU A 45 -11.39 13.36 5.41
N ASP A 46 -10.31 13.84 6.01
CA ASP A 46 -9.35 14.75 5.36
C ASP A 46 -8.53 13.99 4.29
N VAL A 47 -8.06 12.78 4.61
CA VAL A 47 -7.38 11.90 3.64
C VAL A 47 -8.29 11.59 2.47
N LEU A 48 -9.55 11.21 2.73
CA LEU A 48 -10.52 10.89 1.69
C LEU A 48 -10.85 12.10 0.81
N ALA A 49 -10.92 13.30 1.39
CA ALA A 49 -11.15 14.54 0.64
C ALA A 49 -9.98 14.84 -0.31
N ILE A 50 -8.73 14.66 0.16
CA ILE A 50 -7.52 14.84 -0.64
C ILE A 50 -7.46 13.82 -1.78
N GLU A 51 -7.69 12.54 -1.49
CA GLU A 51 -7.64 11.46 -2.49
C GLU A 51 -8.71 11.61 -3.58
N LYS A 52 -9.84 12.25 -3.28
CA LYS A 52 -10.92 12.51 -4.24
C LYS A 52 -10.79 13.83 -4.99
N ASN A 53 -9.77 14.61 -4.72
CA ASN A 53 -9.54 15.89 -5.35
C ASN A 53 -8.24 15.92 -6.19
N PRO A 54 -8.22 15.29 -7.36
CA PRO A 54 -7.05 15.25 -8.23
C PRO A 54 -6.73 16.59 -8.90
N GLU A 55 -7.62 17.58 -8.79
CA GLU A 55 -7.41 18.93 -9.36
C GLU A 55 -6.39 19.70 -8.50
N ASP A 56 -6.48 19.57 -7.17
CA ASP A 56 -5.59 20.27 -6.24
C ASP A 56 -4.41 19.41 -5.78
N PHE A 57 -4.55 18.08 -5.82
CA PHE A 57 -3.55 17.13 -5.30
C PHE A 57 -3.06 16.17 -6.37
N SER A 58 -1.80 16.32 -6.76
CA SER A 58 -1.16 15.53 -7.81
C SER A 58 -0.34 14.37 -7.25
N SER A 59 -0.41 13.21 -7.93
CA SER A 59 0.42 12.02 -7.65
C SER A 59 1.67 11.94 -8.55
N ARG A 60 1.93 12.94 -9.41
CA ARG A 60 2.98 12.86 -10.45
C ARG A 60 4.40 12.76 -9.92
N THR A 61 4.65 13.27 -8.72
CA THR A 61 6.03 13.39 -8.24
C THR A 61 6.59 12.04 -7.79
N ALA A 62 6.11 11.53 -6.68
CA ALA A 62 6.58 10.26 -6.15
C ALA A 62 5.58 9.69 -5.15
N PRO A 63 5.54 8.35 -4.95
CA PRO A 63 4.71 7.73 -3.92
C PRO A 63 5.26 7.93 -2.50
N ARG A 64 6.45 8.52 -2.38
CA ARG A 64 7.08 8.87 -1.09
C ARG A 64 7.60 10.29 -1.13
N PRO A 65 7.50 11.05 -0.03
CA PRO A 65 8.09 12.38 0.05
C PRO A 65 9.57 12.36 -0.36
N HIS A 66 9.99 13.37 -1.09
CA HIS A 66 11.36 13.52 -1.60
C HIS A 66 11.90 12.36 -2.47
N GLY A 67 11.02 11.44 -2.87
CA GLY A 67 11.37 10.34 -3.76
C GLY A 67 11.38 10.75 -5.23
N GLN A 68 11.62 9.77 -6.10
CA GLN A 68 11.52 9.94 -7.55
C GLN A 68 10.20 9.34 -8.07
N ALA A 69 9.64 9.94 -9.11
CA ALA A 69 8.49 9.40 -9.80
C ALA A 69 8.81 8.02 -10.38
N LEU A 70 7.92 7.07 -10.19
CA LEU A 70 8.05 5.74 -10.75
C LEU A 70 7.36 5.69 -12.12
N PRO A 71 7.90 4.92 -13.11
CA PRO A 71 7.26 4.76 -14.42
C PRO A 71 6.02 3.84 -14.36
N MET A 72 5.17 4.06 -13.35
CA MET A 72 3.98 3.26 -13.02
C MET A 72 2.78 4.17 -12.78
N MET A 73 1.57 3.58 -12.79
CA MET A 73 0.31 4.31 -12.58
C MET A 73 0.26 5.10 -11.27
N ILE A 74 0.95 4.66 -10.24
CA ILE A 74 1.00 5.33 -8.94
C ILE A 74 1.60 6.74 -8.99
N SER A 75 2.41 7.03 -10.02
CA SER A 75 3.02 8.34 -10.26
C SER A 75 2.38 9.05 -11.46
N MET A 76 1.08 8.92 -11.63
CA MET A 76 0.35 9.52 -12.75
C MET A 76 -0.91 10.21 -12.27
N ASP A 77 -1.24 11.31 -12.93
CA ASP A 77 -2.54 11.97 -12.83
C ASP A 77 -3.42 11.64 -14.04
N ASP A 78 -4.69 12.02 -13.96
CA ASP A 78 -5.63 11.92 -15.07
C ASP A 78 -5.26 12.88 -16.22
N PRO A 79 -5.56 12.53 -17.46
CA PRO A 79 -6.28 11.34 -17.93
C PRO A 79 -5.40 10.09 -18.11
N ALA A 80 -4.06 10.21 -18.02
CA ALA A 80 -3.12 9.11 -18.27
C ALA A 80 -3.29 7.98 -17.25
N HIS A 81 -3.52 8.30 -15.99
CA HIS A 81 -3.83 7.33 -14.94
C HIS A 81 -5.08 6.51 -15.29
N GLN A 82 -6.21 7.17 -15.60
CA GLN A 82 -7.47 6.49 -15.91
C GLN A 82 -7.36 5.59 -17.14
N GLN A 83 -6.66 6.02 -18.18
CA GLN A 83 -6.43 5.20 -19.37
C GLN A 83 -5.75 3.88 -19.04
N ARG A 84 -4.66 3.92 -18.26
CA ARG A 84 -3.95 2.70 -17.84
C ARG A 84 -4.74 1.87 -16.83
N ARG A 85 -5.37 2.53 -15.87
CA ARG A 85 -6.20 1.87 -14.86
C ARG A 85 -7.36 1.09 -15.48
N SER A 86 -7.99 1.63 -16.51
CA SER A 86 -9.10 0.95 -17.20
C SER A 86 -8.68 -0.34 -17.89
N LEU A 87 -7.44 -0.41 -18.39
CA LEU A 87 -6.89 -1.66 -18.97
C LEU A 87 -6.70 -2.73 -17.90
N VAL A 88 -6.11 -2.36 -16.78
CA VAL A 88 -5.88 -3.28 -15.65
C VAL A 88 -7.19 -3.75 -15.05
N ASN A 89 -8.17 -2.87 -14.87
CA ASN A 89 -9.47 -3.23 -14.27
C ASN A 89 -10.23 -4.31 -15.05
N ARG A 90 -9.99 -4.44 -16.35
CA ARG A 90 -10.58 -5.53 -17.15
C ARG A 90 -10.09 -6.91 -16.72
N GLY A 91 -8.89 -7.00 -16.14
CA GLY A 91 -8.31 -8.22 -15.57
C GLY A 91 -8.86 -8.58 -14.19
N PHE A 92 -9.41 -7.60 -13.45
CA PHE A 92 -9.82 -7.74 -12.05
C PHE A 92 -11.34 -7.62 -11.84
N THR A 93 -12.12 -8.11 -12.78
CA THR A 93 -13.59 -8.19 -12.60
C THR A 93 -13.96 -9.21 -11.52
N PRO A 94 -15.07 -9.03 -10.77
CA PRO A 94 -15.51 -10.00 -9.76
C PRO A 94 -15.59 -11.44 -10.27
N LYS A 95 -16.03 -11.63 -11.51
CA LYS A 95 -16.05 -12.94 -12.14
C LYS A 95 -14.65 -13.53 -12.30
N ARG A 96 -13.71 -12.78 -12.88
CA ARG A 96 -12.33 -13.26 -13.09
C ARG A 96 -11.61 -13.55 -11.77
N VAL A 97 -11.88 -12.74 -10.74
CA VAL A 97 -11.34 -12.99 -9.39
C VAL A 97 -11.93 -14.28 -8.81
N GLY A 98 -13.25 -14.50 -8.95
CA GLY A 98 -13.90 -15.74 -8.54
C GLY A 98 -13.40 -16.98 -9.29
N ASP A 99 -13.12 -16.85 -10.57
CA ASP A 99 -12.60 -17.95 -11.40
C ASP A 99 -11.17 -18.41 -10.95
N GLN A 100 -10.45 -17.58 -10.16
CA GLN A 100 -9.14 -17.94 -9.62
C GLN A 100 -9.21 -18.79 -8.33
N GLU A 101 -10.35 -18.87 -7.66
CA GLU A 101 -10.48 -19.56 -6.36
C GLU A 101 -10.00 -21.01 -6.38
N PRO A 102 -10.35 -21.87 -7.34
CA PRO A 102 -9.88 -23.25 -7.37
C PRO A 102 -8.36 -23.36 -7.43
N LYS A 103 -7.71 -22.47 -8.19
CA LYS A 103 -6.26 -22.44 -8.35
C LYS A 103 -5.55 -21.89 -7.10
N LEU A 104 -6.13 -20.90 -6.45
CA LEU A 104 -5.67 -20.43 -5.16
C LEU A 104 -5.66 -21.52 -4.10
N VAL A 105 -6.73 -22.32 -4.06
CA VAL A 105 -6.81 -23.48 -3.16
C VAL A 105 -5.72 -24.50 -3.45
N GLU A 106 -5.44 -24.80 -4.74
CA GLU A 106 -4.36 -25.69 -5.16
C GLU A 106 -2.99 -25.14 -4.70
N PHE A 107 -2.71 -23.86 -4.95
CA PHE A 107 -1.47 -23.22 -4.51
C PHE A 107 -1.29 -23.27 -3.00
N CYS A 108 -2.35 -22.95 -2.24
CA CYS A 108 -2.32 -23.03 -0.79
C CYS A 108 -2.00 -24.47 -0.31
N ARG A 109 -2.65 -25.47 -0.89
CA ARG A 109 -2.39 -26.89 -0.55
C ARG A 109 -0.95 -27.27 -0.85
N THR A 110 -0.41 -26.90 -2.00
CA THR A 110 0.99 -27.16 -2.37
C THR A 110 1.94 -26.53 -1.36
N ILE A 111 1.75 -25.25 -1.04
CA ILE A 111 2.61 -24.53 -0.09
C ILE A 111 2.56 -25.18 1.30
N ILE A 112 1.36 -25.50 1.80
CA ILE A 112 1.21 -26.13 3.12
C ILE A 112 1.80 -27.52 3.15
N ASN A 113 1.60 -28.34 2.11
CA ASN A 113 2.17 -29.69 2.03
C ASN A 113 3.70 -29.68 2.04
N ASP A 114 4.32 -28.67 1.43
CA ASP A 114 5.79 -28.52 1.42
C ASP A 114 6.36 -28.25 2.83
N VAL A 115 5.61 -27.63 3.72
CA VAL A 115 6.08 -27.22 5.03
C VAL A 115 5.60 -28.11 6.18
N CYS A 116 4.42 -28.73 6.06
CA CYS A 116 3.76 -29.44 7.16
C CYS A 116 4.58 -30.63 7.69
N GLN A 117 5.41 -31.27 6.85
CA GLN A 117 6.24 -32.43 7.25
C GLN A 117 7.51 -32.00 8.00
N ARG A 118 7.91 -30.73 7.92
CA ARG A 118 9.14 -30.23 8.56
C ARG A 118 8.94 -29.90 10.05
N GLY A 119 7.69 -29.72 10.48
CA GLY A 119 7.34 -29.36 11.86
C GLY A 119 7.57 -27.90 12.22
N GLU A 120 8.41 -27.19 11.46
CA GLU A 120 8.71 -25.75 11.58
C GLU A 120 9.01 -25.14 10.22
N CYS A 121 8.80 -23.82 10.07
CA CYS A 121 9.13 -23.11 8.84
C CYS A 121 9.34 -21.61 9.11
N ASP A 122 10.02 -20.92 8.20
CA ASP A 122 9.94 -19.47 8.11
C ASP A 122 8.63 -19.10 7.40
N PHE A 123 7.63 -18.67 8.19
CA PHE A 123 6.30 -18.42 7.65
C PHE A 123 6.30 -17.37 6.54
N VAL A 124 7.20 -16.37 6.60
CA VAL A 124 7.27 -15.32 5.58
C VAL A 124 7.78 -15.89 4.26
N TRP A 125 8.91 -16.56 4.27
CA TRP A 125 9.56 -17.07 3.06
C TRP A 125 8.92 -18.35 2.53
N ASP A 126 8.59 -19.27 3.42
CA ASP A 126 8.08 -20.59 3.04
C ASP A 126 6.59 -20.59 2.69
N VAL A 127 5.82 -19.61 3.20
CA VAL A 127 4.35 -19.56 3.04
C VAL A 127 3.88 -18.24 2.46
N ALA A 128 4.02 -17.14 3.21
CA ALA A 128 3.33 -15.88 2.90
C ALA A 128 3.80 -15.21 1.61
N ALA A 129 5.10 -15.28 1.28
CA ALA A 129 5.66 -14.70 0.06
C ALA A 129 5.35 -15.53 -1.19
N ARG A 130 5.19 -16.85 -1.06
CA ARG A 130 4.98 -17.75 -2.21
C ARG A 130 3.63 -17.57 -2.88
N LEU A 131 2.55 -17.47 -2.10
CA LEU A 131 1.20 -17.40 -2.63
C LEU A 131 0.97 -16.22 -3.59
N PRO A 132 1.28 -14.96 -3.21
CA PRO A 132 1.13 -13.82 -4.13
C PRO A 132 1.96 -13.96 -5.41
N LEU A 133 3.20 -14.48 -5.30
CA LEU A 133 4.07 -14.68 -6.45
C LEU A 133 3.50 -15.70 -7.43
N MET A 134 2.98 -16.83 -6.94
CA MET A 134 2.34 -17.87 -7.77
C MET A 134 1.09 -17.34 -8.46
N VAL A 135 0.26 -16.57 -7.75
CA VAL A 135 -0.96 -15.97 -8.31
C VAL A 135 -0.64 -14.96 -9.40
N ILE A 136 0.33 -14.06 -9.15
CA ILE A 136 0.73 -13.06 -10.16
C ILE A 136 1.32 -13.75 -11.39
N ALA A 137 2.19 -14.74 -11.20
CA ALA A 137 2.77 -15.50 -12.31
C ALA A 137 1.70 -16.19 -13.16
N ASP A 138 0.69 -16.77 -12.52
CA ASP A 138 -0.43 -17.40 -13.20
C ASP A 138 -1.33 -16.41 -13.97
N MET A 139 -1.54 -15.23 -13.41
CA MET A 139 -2.32 -14.17 -14.08
C MET A 139 -1.62 -13.56 -15.29
N LEU A 140 -0.29 -13.71 -15.38
CA LEU A 140 0.53 -13.18 -16.48
C LEU A 140 0.82 -14.23 -17.56
N ALA A 141 0.53 -15.51 -17.32
CA ALA A 141 0.72 -16.63 -18.24
C ALA A 141 -0.43 -16.77 -19.23
#